data_b78ce3a5e8a8af5a9bf4e1440eba4dd7
#
_entry.id   b78ce3a5e8a8af5a9bf4e1440eba4dd7
#
_cell.length_a   1.000
_cell.length_b   1.000
_cell.length_c   1.000
_cell.angle_alpha   90.00
_cell.angle_beta   90.00
_cell.angle_gamma   90.00
#
_symmetry.space_group_name_H-M   'P 1'
#
loop_
_entity.id
_entity.type
_entity.pdbx_description
1 polymer ?
#
loop_
_entity_poly.entity_id
_entity_poly.type
_entity_poly.pdbx_seq_one_letter_code
_entity_poly.pdbx_strand_id
1 'polypeptide(L)'
;MTVCAIEPSAGPGNGGAPRAGCSITAGGAYAARLTLGGESGDAWYPERWTLDGPEPYAVPLPGNQPEEPGTEVQPMGDGRVLVHRVAAGRHHFSLLYPTGPGTGEQPLGAVECPADATGLRLLPPVPGGERAYALAAGPRATVLWQVTGGAFGPERVAEVAGRCSGGAWLDRAGRMLALDRETGGRVKAVVVDLEREGEMSPLLQIAADSDDRILLADPDSGLVLVRSDAPSPGRERIGWGVLGSTLPVRFPECLVMPDCTVTPFAIQPGQALTPERCAVALRVDGALGSWVAVWRPAEREVRHLPAPEGWLAGAGLWTADGELRLPCSTPQLPCGVARLTTPEADDGGAADGSDVKDMRDARNAGAAGDAGHPTPGRAGHPEETGENDVTDTSVAAPRRPVPLQEAPLARLVTN
;
A
#
# COMPACT_ATOMS: atom_id res chain seq x y z
N MET A 1 -30.21 -23.61 11.94
CA MET A 1 -28.92 -22.96 11.72
C MET A 1 -29.22 -21.55 11.23
N THR A 2 -29.11 -20.58 12.14
CA THR A 2 -29.44 -19.17 11.86
C THR A 2 -28.14 -18.50 11.44
N VAL A 3 -28.06 -18.11 10.17
CA VAL A 3 -26.95 -17.33 9.63
C VAL A 3 -27.15 -15.89 10.09
N CYS A 4 -26.30 -15.38 10.96
CA CYS A 4 -26.27 -13.97 11.27
C CYS A 4 -25.66 -13.22 10.07
N ALA A 5 -26.49 -12.44 9.39
CA ALA A 5 -26.07 -11.48 8.39
C ALA A 5 -25.28 -10.36 9.06
N ILE A 6 -24.02 -10.18 8.67
CA ILE A 6 -23.21 -9.01 9.01
C ILE A 6 -23.64 -7.91 8.05
N GLU A 7 -24.19 -6.83 8.59
CA GLU A 7 -24.60 -5.67 7.78
C GLU A 7 -23.42 -5.02 7.07
N PRO A 8 -23.60 -4.58 5.81
CA PRO A 8 -22.55 -3.91 5.05
C PRO A 8 -22.34 -2.49 5.60
N SER A 9 -21.11 -2.16 5.96
CA SER A 9 -20.71 -0.81 6.32
C SER A 9 -20.96 0.15 5.16
N ALA A 10 -21.82 1.14 5.42
CA ALA A 10 -22.15 2.23 4.52
C ALA A 10 -20.92 3.10 4.21
N GLY A 11 -20.95 3.73 3.03
CA GLY A 11 -19.92 4.59 2.45
C GLY A 11 -19.55 5.85 3.24
N PRO A 12 -18.76 6.78 2.68
CA PRO A 12 -17.96 7.77 3.40
C PRO A 12 -18.82 8.85 4.05
N GLY A 13 -19.26 8.58 5.27
CA GLY A 13 -19.84 9.56 6.19
C GLY A 13 -18.82 9.85 7.28
N ASN A 14 -18.50 11.11 7.46
CA ASN A 14 -17.65 11.68 8.48
C ASN A 14 -18.25 11.39 9.87
N GLY A 15 -17.79 10.32 10.51
CA GLY A 15 -18.23 9.84 11.81
C GLY A 15 -17.68 8.44 11.99
N GLY A 16 -16.34 8.34 12.24
CA GLY A 16 -15.63 7.07 12.21
C GLY A 16 -16.12 6.10 13.28
N ALA A 17 -16.83 5.07 12.82
CA ALA A 17 -16.81 3.82 13.56
C ALA A 17 -15.36 3.40 13.74
N PRO A 18 -14.96 2.91 14.94
CA PRO A 18 -13.59 2.52 15.20
C PRO A 18 -13.20 1.49 14.15
N ARG A 19 -12.14 1.78 13.41
CA ARG A 19 -11.53 0.78 12.54
C ARG A 19 -11.06 -0.32 13.46
N ALA A 20 -11.76 -1.42 13.50
CA ALA A 20 -11.30 -2.66 14.11
C ALA A 20 -10.10 -3.19 13.28
N GLY A 21 -9.07 -2.36 13.18
CA GLY A 21 -7.85 -2.64 12.44
C GLY A 21 -6.80 -3.17 13.40
N CYS A 22 -6.07 -4.16 12.94
CA CYS A 22 -4.86 -4.64 13.58
C CYS A 22 -3.67 -3.99 12.85
N SER A 23 -2.81 -3.30 13.58
CA SER A 23 -1.55 -2.77 13.07
C SER A 23 -0.43 -3.75 13.42
N ILE A 24 0.48 -4.01 12.49
CA ILE A 24 1.59 -4.96 12.64
C ILE A 24 2.90 -4.19 12.48
N THR A 25 3.92 -4.47 13.31
CA THR A 25 5.27 -3.94 13.09
C THR A 25 5.83 -4.41 11.75
N ALA A 26 6.67 -3.61 11.13
CA ALA A 26 7.28 -3.97 9.84
C ALA A 26 8.08 -5.29 9.92
N GLY A 27 8.70 -5.59 11.06
CA GLY A 27 9.39 -6.87 11.32
C GLY A 27 8.45 -8.04 11.62
N GLY A 28 7.15 -7.79 11.83
CA GLY A 28 6.15 -8.84 12.07
C GLY A 28 6.15 -9.45 13.47
N ALA A 29 7.00 -8.96 14.40
CA ALA A 29 7.11 -9.53 15.74
C ALA A 29 5.90 -9.20 16.63
N TYR A 30 5.34 -8.01 16.46
CA TYR A 30 4.25 -7.53 17.29
C TYR A 30 3.11 -6.95 16.45
N ALA A 31 1.90 -7.06 17.02
CA ALA A 31 0.74 -6.35 16.52
C ALA A 31 -0.01 -5.67 17.68
N ALA A 32 -0.85 -4.72 17.35
CA ALA A 32 -1.74 -4.07 18.30
C ALA A 32 -3.10 -3.80 17.67
N ARG A 33 -4.13 -3.89 18.49
CA ARG A 33 -5.50 -3.50 18.14
C ARG A 33 -6.21 -2.88 19.32
N LEU A 34 -7.24 -2.11 19.04
CA LEU A 34 -8.25 -1.74 20.02
C LEU A 34 -9.36 -2.79 19.97
N THR A 35 -9.75 -3.35 21.10
CA THR A 35 -10.74 -4.43 21.18
C THR A 35 -11.77 -4.15 22.27
N LEU A 36 -12.93 -4.78 22.14
CA LEU A 36 -13.99 -4.73 23.15
C LEU A 36 -13.85 -5.89 24.13
N GLY A 37 -14.07 -5.64 25.41
CA GLY A 37 -14.04 -6.64 26.45
C GLY A 37 -14.50 -6.05 27.78
N GLY A 38 -14.04 -6.65 28.89
CA GLY A 38 -14.49 -6.34 30.24
C GLY A 38 -15.66 -7.23 30.65
N GLU A 39 -16.10 -7.12 31.93
CA GLU A 39 -17.17 -7.97 32.49
C GLU A 39 -18.52 -7.74 31.78
N SER A 40 -18.78 -6.52 31.29
CA SER A 40 -19.98 -6.14 30.53
C SER A 40 -19.82 -6.29 29.00
N GLY A 41 -18.58 -6.51 28.50
CA GLY A 41 -18.30 -6.67 27.08
C GLY A 41 -18.35 -5.36 26.27
N ASP A 42 -18.41 -4.20 26.92
CA ASP A 42 -18.57 -2.88 26.31
C ASP A 42 -17.38 -1.92 26.52
N ALA A 43 -16.35 -2.36 27.22
CA ALA A 43 -15.15 -1.56 27.48
C ALA A 43 -14.11 -1.73 26.38
N TRP A 44 -13.71 -0.65 25.77
CA TRP A 44 -12.59 -0.65 24.81
C TRP A 44 -11.25 -0.64 25.54
N TYR A 45 -10.29 -1.47 25.09
CA TYR A 45 -8.93 -1.48 25.59
C TYR A 45 -7.92 -1.87 24.50
N PRO A 46 -6.66 -1.40 24.59
CA PRO A 46 -5.59 -1.85 23.72
C PRO A 46 -5.19 -3.28 24.04
N GLU A 47 -4.88 -4.03 22.99
CA GLU A 47 -4.37 -5.39 23.08
C GLU A 47 -3.08 -5.51 22.29
N ARG A 48 -2.01 -6.01 22.91
CA ARG A 48 -0.76 -6.32 22.23
C ARG A 48 -0.73 -7.78 21.86
N TRP A 49 -0.36 -8.06 20.63
CA TRP A 49 -0.10 -9.41 20.16
C TRP A 49 1.40 -9.64 19.97
N THR A 50 1.92 -10.78 20.42
CA THR A 50 3.23 -11.29 20.07
C THR A 50 3.01 -12.35 19.01
N LEU A 51 3.52 -12.09 17.78
CA LEU A 51 3.30 -12.93 16.61
C LEU A 51 4.46 -13.89 16.35
N ASP A 52 5.67 -13.54 16.85
CA ASP A 52 6.84 -14.41 16.79
C ASP A 52 6.76 -15.50 17.86
N GLY A 53 7.30 -16.65 17.51
CA GLY A 53 7.33 -17.82 18.37
C GLY A 53 6.44 -18.95 17.88
N PRO A 54 6.41 -20.07 18.62
CA PRO A 54 5.65 -21.25 18.20
C PRO A 54 4.13 -21.03 18.26
N GLU A 55 3.68 -20.24 19.23
CA GLU A 55 2.27 -19.93 19.42
C GLU A 55 2.10 -18.40 19.62
N PRO A 56 1.30 -17.72 18.76
CA PRO A 56 0.93 -16.35 18.99
C PRO A 56 0.12 -16.19 20.28
N TYR A 57 0.33 -15.10 21.00
CA TYR A 57 -0.47 -14.78 22.18
C TYR A 57 -0.77 -13.29 22.28
N ALA A 58 -1.93 -13.00 22.88
CA ALA A 58 -2.38 -11.64 23.14
C ALA A 58 -2.20 -11.29 24.61
N VAL A 59 -1.86 -10.03 24.87
CA VAL A 59 -1.79 -9.43 26.19
C VAL A 59 -2.70 -8.23 26.22
N PRO A 60 -3.81 -8.27 26.98
CA PRO A 60 -4.65 -7.09 27.17
C PRO A 60 -3.88 -6.02 27.96
N LEU A 61 -4.04 -4.78 27.57
CA LEU A 61 -3.43 -3.61 28.20
C LEU A 61 -4.51 -2.62 28.64
N PRO A 62 -5.41 -3.02 29.55
CA PRO A 62 -6.44 -2.11 30.03
C PRO A 62 -5.81 -0.98 30.85
N GLY A 63 -6.27 0.25 30.61
CA GLY A 63 -5.99 1.40 31.48
C GLY A 63 -6.88 1.43 32.70
N ASN A 64 -6.77 2.51 33.50
CA ASN A 64 -7.67 2.74 34.65
C ASN A 64 -9.11 3.06 34.24
N GLN A 65 -9.31 3.43 32.99
CA GLN A 65 -10.62 3.70 32.39
C GLN A 65 -10.66 3.07 30.99
N PRO A 66 -11.86 2.71 30.50
CA PRO A 66 -12.01 2.28 29.11
C PRO A 66 -11.51 3.33 28.13
N GLU A 67 -10.99 2.86 27.02
CA GLU A 67 -10.61 3.74 25.91
C GLU A 67 -11.84 4.22 25.13
N GLU A 68 -11.70 5.38 24.52
CA GLU A 68 -12.72 5.87 23.59
C GLU A 68 -12.62 5.11 22.24
N PRO A 69 -13.74 4.89 21.54
CA PRO A 69 -13.75 4.19 20.26
C PRO A 69 -12.82 4.78 19.19
N GLY A 70 -12.47 6.08 19.30
CA GLY A 70 -11.57 6.80 18.41
C GLY A 70 -10.09 6.72 18.79
N THR A 71 -9.73 6.00 19.86
CA THR A 71 -8.34 5.78 20.26
C THR A 71 -7.60 4.99 19.18
N GLU A 72 -6.46 5.51 18.73
CA GLU A 72 -5.59 4.80 17.79
C GLU A 72 -4.48 4.07 18.57
N VAL A 73 -4.14 2.86 18.11
CA VAL A 73 -3.08 2.05 18.71
C VAL A 73 -2.10 1.57 17.66
N GLN A 74 -0.82 1.52 18.02
CA GLN A 74 0.26 1.08 17.13
C GLN A 74 1.30 0.28 17.89
N PRO A 75 1.72 -0.92 17.41
CA PRO A 75 2.78 -1.67 18.02
C PRO A 75 4.13 -1.01 17.75
N MET A 76 5.01 -1.04 18.76
CA MET A 76 6.41 -0.63 18.64
C MET A 76 7.30 -1.87 18.48
N GLY A 77 8.49 -1.68 17.92
CA GLY A 77 9.44 -2.76 17.68
C GLY A 77 9.96 -3.45 18.93
N ASP A 78 9.88 -2.80 20.09
CA ASP A 78 10.25 -3.33 21.41
C ASP A 78 9.07 -4.01 22.16
N GLY A 79 7.92 -4.12 21.50
CA GLY A 79 6.70 -4.74 22.04
C GLY A 79 5.87 -3.86 22.96
N ARG A 80 6.20 -2.57 23.10
CA ARG A 80 5.28 -1.59 23.69
C ARG A 80 4.18 -1.23 22.67
N VAL A 81 3.08 -0.67 23.16
CA VAL A 81 1.98 -0.18 22.33
C VAL A 81 1.85 1.31 22.50
N LEU A 82 2.05 2.05 21.41
CA LEU A 82 1.74 3.47 21.35
C LEU A 82 0.22 3.65 21.30
N VAL A 83 -0.29 4.50 22.15
CA VAL A 83 -1.71 4.87 22.21
C VAL A 83 -1.85 6.37 21.98
N HIS A 84 -2.73 6.72 21.07
CA HIS A 84 -3.12 8.10 20.77
C HIS A 84 -4.55 8.32 21.20
N ARG A 85 -4.76 9.25 22.14
CA ARG A 85 -6.05 9.62 22.72
C ARG A 85 -6.35 11.09 22.45
N VAL A 86 -7.60 11.42 22.28
CA VAL A 86 -8.06 12.81 22.19
C VAL A 86 -8.83 13.17 23.46
N ALA A 87 -8.31 14.13 24.22
CA ALA A 87 -8.99 14.62 25.43
C ALA A 87 -8.88 16.15 25.51
N ALA A 88 -10.01 16.81 25.78
CA ALA A 88 -10.09 18.26 25.88
C ALA A 88 -9.49 19.02 24.66
N GLY A 89 -9.66 18.47 23.46
CA GLY A 89 -9.14 19.06 22.21
C GLY A 89 -7.62 18.91 21.99
N ARG A 90 -6.96 18.13 22.85
CA ARG A 90 -5.52 17.83 22.73
C ARG A 90 -5.30 16.37 22.37
N HIS A 91 -4.24 16.09 21.64
CA HIS A 91 -3.82 14.76 21.24
C HIS A 91 -2.73 14.27 22.18
N HIS A 92 -3.07 13.29 23.03
CA HIS A 92 -2.19 12.70 24.03
C HIS A 92 -1.58 11.41 23.53
N PHE A 93 -0.29 11.20 23.83
CA PHE A 93 0.45 10.00 23.45
C PHE A 93 1.03 9.33 24.69
N SER A 94 0.91 8.01 24.75
CA SER A 94 1.47 7.18 25.81
C SER A 94 1.97 5.87 25.24
N LEU A 95 2.96 5.27 25.88
CA LEU A 95 3.39 3.89 25.61
C LEU A 95 2.87 2.98 26.71
N LEU A 96 2.09 1.97 26.33
CA LEU A 96 1.62 0.92 27.22
C LEU A 96 2.50 -0.31 27.12
N TYR A 97 2.69 -0.99 28.26
CA TYR A 97 3.46 -2.22 28.36
C TYR A 97 2.96 -3.10 29.52
N PRO A 98 3.11 -4.45 29.44
CA PRO A 98 2.72 -5.31 30.53
C PRO A 98 3.70 -5.20 31.70
N THR A 99 3.18 -5.16 32.94
CA THR A 99 3.96 -5.12 34.20
C THR A 99 3.70 -6.34 35.07
N GLY A 100 3.46 -7.51 34.47
CA GLY A 100 2.97 -8.70 35.18
C GLY A 100 1.45 -8.72 35.19
N PRO A 101 0.78 -8.51 36.36
CA PRO A 101 -0.69 -8.56 36.39
C PRO A 101 -1.39 -7.31 35.86
N GLY A 102 -0.66 -6.24 35.57
CA GLY A 102 -1.21 -4.94 35.18
C GLY A 102 -0.58 -4.33 33.93
N THR A 103 -1.06 -3.15 33.60
CA THR A 103 -0.57 -2.33 32.49
C THR A 103 0.28 -1.17 33.04
N GLY A 104 1.53 -1.07 32.57
CA GLY A 104 2.34 0.11 32.77
C GLY A 104 2.03 1.13 31.68
N GLU A 105 2.03 2.42 32.03
CA GLU A 105 1.86 3.52 31.10
C GLU A 105 2.99 4.54 31.26
N GLN A 106 3.65 4.88 30.14
CA GLN A 106 4.63 5.93 30.06
C GLN A 106 4.05 7.06 29.21
N PRO A 107 3.62 8.18 29.83
CA PRO A 107 3.19 9.35 29.09
C PRO A 107 4.36 9.92 28.26
N LEU A 108 4.09 10.24 26.98
CA LEU A 108 5.05 10.88 26.09
C LEU A 108 4.82 12.40 26.00
N GLY A 109 3.58 12.83 26.21
CA GLY A 109 3.17 14.22 26.08
C GLY A 109 1.92 14.40 25.26
N ALA A 110 1.64 15.67 24.94
CA ALA A 110 0.45 16.03 24.17
C ALA A 110 0.77 17.09 23.11
N VAL A 111 0.03 17.05 22.01
CA VAL A 111 0.11 17.98 20.89
C VAL A 111 -1.22 18.72 20.75
N GLU A 112 -1.12 20.00 20.46
CA GLU A 112 -2.28 20.79 19.99
C GLU A 112 -2.18 20.91 18.47
N CYS A 113 -3.24 20.49 17.77
CA CYS A 113 -3.31 20.67 16.34
C CYS A 113 -3.63 22.12 15.99
N PRO A 114 -3.18 22.62 14.82
CA PRO A 114 -3.68 23.86 14.27
C PRO A 114 -5.21 23.87 14.26
N ALA A 115 -5.81 25.04 14.57
CA ALA A 115 -7.27 25.17 14.70
C ALA A 115 -8.07 24.79 13.44
N ASP A 116 -7.42 24.82 12.28
CA ASP A 116 -7.97 24.44 10.98
C ASP A 116 -7.65 23.00 10.56
N ALA A 117 -6.92 22.24 11.41
CA ALA A 117 -6.63 20.82 11.13
C ALA A 117 -7.90 19.97 11.30
N THR A 118 -8.09 19.02 10.41
CA THR A 118 -9.22 18.09 10.45
C THR A 118 -9.05 16.96 11.46
N GLY A 119 -7.95 16.97 12.21
CA GLY A 119 -7.56 15.97 13.20
C GLY A 119 -6.12 15.53 13.01
N LEU A 120 -5.65 14.73 13.95
CA LEU A 120 -4.32 14.09 13.90
C LEU A 120 -4.53 12.58 13.88
N ARG A 121 -3.72 11.87 13.09
CA ARG A 121 -3.72 10.41 13.01
C ARG A 121 -2.31 9.86 13.02
N LEU A 122 -2.14 8.65 13.52
CA LEU A 122 -0.88 7.94 13.44
C LEU A 122 -0.56 7.56 11.99
N LEU A 123 0.70 7.66 11.61
CA LEU A 123 1.22 7.09 10.36
C LEU A 123 1.51 5.58 10.55
N PRO A 124 1.62 4.79 9.47
CA PRO A 124 1.98 3.39 9.57
C PRO A 124 3.27 3.16 10.37
N PRO A 125 3.45 1.99 11.02
CA PRO A 125 4.66 1.66 11.74
C PRO A 125 5.91 1.87 10.89
N VAL A 126 6.91 2.54 11.46
CA VAL A 126 8.20 2.77 10.79
C VAL A 126 8.94 1.43 10.65
N PRO A 127 9.63 1.16 9.53
CA PRO A 127 10.37 -0.09 9.35
C PRO A 127 11.33 -0.46 10.47
N GLY A 128 12.01 0.52 11.09
CA GLY A 128 12.89 0.30 12.25
C GLY A 128 12.17 0.03 13.58
N GLY A 129 10.88 0.36 13.67
CA GLY A 129 10.05 0.09 14.86
C GLY A 129 10.34 0.94 16.11
N GLU A 130 11.37 1.77 16.11
CA GLU A 130 11.80 2.58 17.27
C GLU A 130 11.08 3.94 17.35
N ARG A 131 10.64 4.45 16.20
CA ARG A 131 9.99 5.75 16.06
C ARG A 131 8.54 5.57 15.64
N ALA A 132 7.73 6.55 15.99
CA ALA A 132 6.38 6.67 15.46
C ALA A 132 6.09 8.13 15.11
N TYR A 133 5.25 8.31 14.10
CA TYR A 133 4.90 9.61 13.58
C TYR A 133 3.39 9.78 13.50
N ALA A 134 2.97 11.03 13.59
CA ALA A 134 1.58 11.42 13.40
C ALA A 134 1.47 12.57 12.40
N LEU A 135 0.34 12.66 11.72
CA LEU A 135 0.06 13.63 10.68
C LEU A 135 -1.18 14.43 11.06
N ALA A 136 -1.01 15.75 11.21
CA ALA A 136 -2.09 16.70 11.42
C ALA A 136 -2.38 17.42 10.10
N ALA A 137 -3.46 17.01 9.42
CA ALA A 137 -3.82 17.53 8.11
C ALA A 137 -4.70 18.78 8.23
N GLY A 138 -4.17 19.93 7.83
CA GLY A 138 -4.92 21.17 7.65
C GLY A 138 -5.20 21.46 6.17
N PRO A 139 -6.08 22.41 5.87
CA PRO A 139 -6.44 22.73 4.48
C PRO A 139 -5.30 23.44 3.72
N ARG A 140 -4.41 24.15 4.41
CA ARG A 140 -3.30 24.91 3.82
C ARG A 140 -1.94 24.28 4.07
N ALA A 141 -1.79 23.57 5.18
CA ALA A 141 -0.56 22.90 5.54
C ALA A 141 -0.87 21.64 6.35
N THR A 142 0.02 20.68 6.24
CA THR A 142 0.01 19.44 6.99
C THR A 142 1.28 19.39 7.84
N VAL A 143 1.11 19.16 9.14
CA VAL A 143 2.22 19.08 10.09
C VAL A 143 2.51 17.62 10.43
N LEU A 144 3.78 17.24 10.36
CA LEU A 144 4.27 15.95 10.79
C LEU A 144 4.91 16.07 12.17
N TRP A 145 4.52 15.15 13.05
CA TRP A 145 5.02 15.02 14.40
C TRP A 145 5.72 13.69 14.57
N GLN A 146 6.94 13.70 15.10
CA GLN A 146 7.54 12.51 15.69
C GLN A 146 7.01 12.39 17.12
N VAL A 147 6.22 11.33 17.39
CA VAL A 147 5.51 11.20 18.66
C VAL A 147 6.24 10.30 19.66
N THR A 148 7.15 9.44 19.18
CA THR A 148 8.07 8.67 20.02
C THR A 148 9.42 8.47 19.32
N GLY A 149 10.45 8.14 20.11
CA GLY A 149 11.83 8.00 19.61
C GLY A 149 12.62 9.32 19.57
N GLY A 150 12.04 10.44 19.95
CA GLY A 150 12.70 11.70 20.19
C GLY A 150 13.20 11.85 21.64
N ALA A 151 13.96 12.92 21.92
CA ALA A 151 14.58 13.15 23.23
C ALA A 151 13.59 13.66 24.28
N PHE A 152 12.59 14.44 23.90
CA PHE A 152 11.76 15.21 24.84
C PHE A 152 10.24 15.05 24.65
N GLY A 153 9.78 14.00 24.00
CA GLY A 153 8.37 13.77 23.69
C GLY A 153 8.01 14.16 22.26
N PRO A 154 6.71 14.45 21.96
CA PRO A 154 6.30 14.78 20.60
C PRO A 154 6.97 16.03 20.05
N GLU A 155 7.63 15.91 18.91
CA GLU A 155 8.38 16.99 18.23
C GLU A 155 7.82 17.20 16.82
N ARG A 156 7.68 18.48 16.43
CA ARG A 156 7.35 18.82 15.04
C ARG A 156 8.58 18.62 14.17
N VAL A 157 8.49 17.73 13.19
CA VAL A 157 9.62 17.38 12.32
C VAL A 157 9.51 17.94 10.92
N ALA A 158 8.29 18.22 10.45
CA ALA A 158 8.09 18.80 9.13
C ALA A 158 6.76 19.54 9.04
N GLU A 159 6.70 20.49 8.09
CA GLU A 159 5.47 21.11 7.63
C GLU A 159 5.44 21.09 6.11
N VAL A 160 4.38 20.49 5.56
CA VAL A 160 4.16 20.34 4.12
C VAL A 160 3.03 21.27 3.70
N ALA A 161 3.28 22.14 2.73
CA ALA A 161 2.25 22.99 2.17
C ALA A 161 1.17 22.17 1.44
N GLY A 162 -0.09 22.41 1.78
CA GLY A 162 -1.25 21.68 1.27
C GLY A 162 -1.76 20.61 2.24
N ARG A 163 -2.93 20.07 1.91
CA ARG A 163 -3.53 18.99 2.68
C ARG A 163 -2.93 17.66 2.26
N CYS A 164 -2.36 16.91 3.20
CA CYS A 164 -1.82 15.60 2.93
C CYS A 164 -2.63 14.49 3.59
N SER A 165 -2.61 13.32 2.95
CA SER A 165 -3.20 12.07 3.43
C SER A 165 -2.28 10.90 3.04
N GLY A 166 -2.71 9.66 3.28
CA GLY A 166 -1.90 8.50 2.99
C GLY A 166 -0.72 8.36 3.96
N GLY A 167 0.33 7.74 3.53
CA GLY A 167 1.58 7.51 4.25
C GLY A 167 2.15 6.14 3.92
N ALA A 168 3.29 6.10 3.24
CA ALA A 168 4.05 4.89 2.97
C ALA A 168 5.54 5.19 3.12
N TRP A 169 6.25 4.31 3.83
CA TRP A 169 7.70 4.42 3.99
C TRP A 169 8.40 3.91 2.74
N LEU A 170 9.35 4.70 2.22
CA LEU A 170 10.07 4.39 0.98
C LEU A 170 11.47 3.84 1.24
N ASP A 171 11.95 3.90 2.48
CA ASP A 171 13.22 3.36 2.91
C ASP A 171 13.12 2.65 4.26
N ARG A 172 14.09 1.78 4.56
CA ARG A 172 14.14 1.04 5.83
C ARG A 172 14.51 1.90 7.04
N ALA A 173 15.18 3.02 6.82
CA ALA A 173 15.56 3.93 7.89
C ALA A 173 14.39 4.78 8.39
N GLY A 174 13.25 4.77 7.67
CA GLY A 174 12.09 5.60 8.01
C GLY A 174 12.36 7.10 7.83
N ARG A 175 13.21 7.45 6.85
CA ARG A 175 13.57 8.82 6.51
C ARG A 175 12.67 9.40 5.43
N MET A 176 12.39 8.59 4.39
CA MET A 176 11.63 9.02 3.23
C MET A 176 10.19 8.58 3.36
N LEU A 177 9.28 9.53 3.49
CA LEU A 177 7.84 9.30 3.63
C LEU A 177 7.11 9.76 2.37
N ALA A 178 6.39 8.85 1.73
CA ALA A 178 5.44 9.22 0.67
C ALA A 178 4.11 9.66 1.26
N LEU A 179 3.58 10.78 0.77
CA LEU A 179 2.27 11.32 1.13
C LEU A 179 1.47 11.67 -0.13
N ASP A 180 0.17 11.60 -0.03
CA ASP A 180 -0.78 12.07 -1.03
C ASP A 180 -1.14 13.52 -0.74
N ARG A 181 -0.65 14.46 -1.54
CA ARG A 181 -0.85 15.89 -1.37
C ARG A 181 -1.95 16.41 -2.28
N GLU A 182 -2.93 17.04 -1.69
CA GLU A 182 -4.00 17.74 -2.40
C GLU A 182 -3.59 19.19 -2.70
N THR A 183 -3.64 19.57 -3.96
CA THR A 183 -3.36 20.94 -4.42
C THR A 183 -4.22 21.25 -5.64
N GLY A 184 -4.96 22.37 -5.58
CA GLY A 184 -5.83 22.76 -6.69
C GLY A 184 -6.93 21.75 -7.04
N GLY A 185 -7.42 21.00 -6.05
CA GLY A 185 -8.46 19.99 -6.25
C GLY A 185 -7.94 18.68 -6.88
N ARG A 186 -6.61 18.52 -6.98
CA ARG A 186 -5.96 17.29 -7.47
C ARG A 186 -5.04 16.73 -6.42
N VAL A 187 -4.95 15.41 -6.37
CA VAL A 187 -4.07 14.68 -5.47
C VAL A 187 -2.86 14.16 -6.23
N LYS A 188 -1.66 14.47 -5.72
CA LYS A 188 -0.39 13.99 -6.27
C LYS A 188 0.45 13.40 -5.15
N ALA A 189 1.16 12.32 -5.43
CA ALA A 189 2.08 11.76 -4.48
C ALA A 189 3.38 12.56 -4.42
N VAL A 190 3.82 12.84 -3.20
CA VAL A 190 5.07 13.55 -2.89
C VAL A 190 5.91 12.74 -1.92
N VAL A 191 7.22 12.98 -1.93
CA VAL A 191 8.14 12.48 -0.91
C VAL A 191 8.50 13.61 0.04
N VAL A 192 8.53 13.30 1.31
CA VAL A 192 9.01 14.17 2.39
C VAL A 192 10.26 13.54 2.99
N ASP A 193 11.40 14.22 2.92
CA ASP A 193 12.67 13.81 3.56
C ASP A 193 12.71 14.35 5.00
N LEU A 194 12.55 13.46 5.96
CA LEU A 194 12.49 13.84 7.38
C LEU A 194 13.86 14.23 7.97
N GLU A 195 14.98 13.83 7.35
CA GLU A 195 16.32 14.25 7.75
C GLU A 195 16.70 15.62 7.20
N ARG A 196 15.94 16.11 6.21
CA ARG A 196 16.13 17.43 5.62
C ARG A 196 14.99 18.38 5.96
N GLU A 197 14.62 18.45 7.23
CA GLU A 197 13.59 19.37 7.74
C GLU A 197 12.24 19.27 6.99
N GLY A 198 11.95 18.11 6.38
CA GLY A 198 10.73 17.91 5.61
C GLY A 198 10.82 18.46 4.17
N GLU A 199 12.02 18.54 3.58
CA GLU A 199 12.17 18.87 2.17
C GLU A 199 11.25 17.98 1.32
N MET A 200 10.41 18.61 0.52
CA MET A 200 9.39 17.93 -0.28
C MET A 200 9.77 17.90 -1.76
N SER A 201 9.56 16.77 -2.39
CA SER A 201 9.75 16.58 -3.83
C SER A 201 8.61 15.78 -4.45
N PRO A 202 8.32 15.98 -5.74
CA PRO A 202 7.35 15.15 -6.45
C PRO A 202 7.80 13.68 -6.47
N LEU A 203 6.87 12.75 -6.22
CA LEU A 203 7.10 11.31 -6.37
C LEU A 203 6.38 10.78 -7.62
N LEU A 204 5.09 11.07 -7.76
CA LEU A 204 4.26 10.51 -8.81
C LEU A 204 3.32 11.57 -9.37
N GLN A 205 3.43 11.78 -10.67
CA GLN A 205 2.54 12.62 -11.49
C GLN A 205 2.33 11.92 -12.83
N ILE A 206 1.30 11.07 -12.93
CA ILE A 206 1.06 10.27 -14.14
C ILE A 206 0.50 11.15 -15.26
N ALA A 207 -0.51 11.96 -14.96
CA ALA A 207 -1.04 12.99 -15.85
C ALA A 207 -1.30 14.28 -15.07
N ALA A 208 -1.36 15.41 -15.73
CA ALA A 208 -1.56 16.71 -15.06
C ALA A 208 -2.90 16.78 -14.32
N ASP A 209 -3.93 16.18 -14.89
CA ASP A 209 -5.32 16.21 -14.47
C ASP A 209 -5.79 14.92 -13.76
N SER A 210 -4.90 13.96 -13.51
CA SER A 210 -5.22 12.76 -12.73
C SER A 210 -5.06 12.97 -11.24
N ASP A 211 -5.73 12.13 -10.44
CA ASP A 211 -5.45 11.90 -9.03
C ASP A 211 -4.54 10.70 -8.89
N ASP A 212 -3.37 10.89 -8.27
CA ASP A 212 -2.32 9.88 -8.16
C ASP A 212 -1.96 9.68 -6.69
N ARG A 213 -2.24 8.49 -6.14
CA ARG A 213 -2.05 8.14 -4.73
C ARG A 213 -1.11 6.96 -4.59
N ILE A 214 -0.30 6.95 -3.52
CA ILE A 214 0.48 5.78 -3.12
C ILE A 214 -0.34 4.93 -2.16
N LEU A 215 -0.47 3.65 -2.46
CA LEU A 215 -1.15 2.69 -1.61
C LEU A 215 -0.18 1.94 -0.70
N LEU A 216 0.88 1.36 -1.27
CA LEU A 216 1.94 0.63 -0.56
C LEU A 216 3.27 0.83 -1.27
N ALA A 217 4.35 0.66 -0.53
CA ALA A 217 5.71 0.57 -1.06
C ALA A 217 6.48 -0.53 -0.32
N ASP A 218 7.32 -1.26 -1.02
CA ASP A 218 8.32 -2.13 -0.44
C ASP A 218 9.70 -1.48 -0.59
N PRO A 219 10.35 -1.10 0.53
CA PRO A 219 11.65 -0.45 0.50
C PRO A 219 12.78 -1.30 -0.10
N ASP A 220 12.63 -2.62 -0.13
CA ASP A 220 13.67 -3.56 -0.54
C ASP A 220 13.72 -3.75 -2.05
N SER A 221 12.58 -4.06 -2.65
CA SER A 221 12.47 -4.21 -4.11
C SER A 221 12.26 -2.88 -4.81
N GLY A 222 11.79 -1.85 -4.09
CA GLY A 222 11.32 -0.61 -4.67
C GLY A 222 9.95 -0.73 -5.35
N LEU A 223 9.24 -1.86 -5.20
CA LEU A 223 7.89 -2.01 -5.73
C LEU A 223 6.94 -1.01 -5.05
N VAL A 224 6.23 -0.23 -5.87
CA VAL A 224 5.18 0.66 -5.40
C VAL A 224 3.84 0.30 -6.04
N LEU A 225 2.80 0.32 -5.22
CA LEU A 225 1.41 0.22 -5.65
C LEU A 225 0.76 1.59 -5.58
N VAL A 226 0.08 1.95 -6.63
CA VAL A 226 -0.55 3.26 -6.79
C VAL A 226 -2.02 3.12 -7.13
N ARG A 227 -2.78 4.16 -6.86
CA ARG A 227 -4.15 4.32 -7.35
C ARG A 227 -4.22 5.59 -8.15
N SER A 228 -4.73 5.50 -9.38
CA SER A 228 -4.85 6.66 -10.25
C SER A 228 -6.01 6.52 -11.23
N ASP A 229 -6.60 7.65 -11.61
CA ASP A 229 -7.59 7.75 -12.66
C ASP A 229 -6.99 8.17 -14.03
N ALA A 230 -5.66 8.26 -14.13
CA ALA A 230 -4.98 8.61 -15.38
C ALA A 230 -5.32 7.72 -16.58
N PRO A 231 -5.48 6.37 -16.44
CA PRO A 231 -5.89 5.51 -17.56
C PRO A 231 -7.34 5.72 -17.99
N SER A 232 -8.20 6.20 -17.09
CA SER A 232 -9.64 6.36 -17.33
C SER A 232 -10.15 7.47 -16.42
N PRO A 233 -10.17 8.73 -16.87
CA PRO A 233 -10.54 9.89 -16.05
C PRO A 233 -11.84 9.66 -15.27
N GLY A 234 -11.79 9.95 -13.96
CA GLY A 234 -12.90 9.73 -13.03
C GLY A 234 -13.12 8.27 -12.59
N ARG A 235 -12.30 7.33 -13.04
CA ARG A 235 -12.33 5.93 -12.64
C ARG A 235 -10.97 5.46 -12.14
N GLU A 236 -10.81 5.43 -10.84
CA GLU A 236 -9.56 5.01 -10.22
C GLU A 236 -9.21 3.54 -10.52
N ARG A 237 -7.94 3.29 -10.82
CA ARG A 237 -7.38 1.97 -11.06
C ARG A 237 -6.14 1.75 -10.22
N ILE A 238 -5.89 0.51 -9.83
CA ILE A 238 -4.64 0.11 -9.18
C ILE A 238 -3.59 -0.09 -10.28
N GLY A 239 -2.45 0.57 -10.08
CA GLY A 239 -1.26 0.41 -10.91
C GLY A 239 -0.05 0.06 -10.05
N TRP A 240 1.06 -0.23 -10.71
CA TRP A 240 2.33 -0.48 -10.06
C TRP A 240 3.49 0.11 -10.84
N GLY A 241 4.55 0.39 -10.13
CA GLY A 241 5.82 0.88 -10.67
C GLY A 241 6.97 0.51 -9.75
N VAL A 242 8.17 0.94 -10.10
CA VAL A 242 9.39 0.69 -9.33
C VAL A 242 10.04 2.03 -9.03
N LEU A 243 10.37 2.28 -7.76
CA LEU A 243 11.07 3.47 -7.33
C LEU A 243 12.41 3.62 -8.08
N GLY A 244 12.69 4.84 -8.54
CA GLY A 244 13.90 5.13 -9.31
C GLY A 244 13.90 4.59 -10.76
N SER A 245 12.84 3.93 -11.22
CA SER A 245 12.72 3.45 -12.58
C SER A 245 12.24 4.55 -13.55
N THR A 246 12.72 4.49 -14.79
CA THR A 246 12.21 5.34 -15.90
C THR A 246 10.96 4.77 -16.56
N LEU A 247 10.59 3.54 -16.21
CA LEU A 247 9.44 2.88 -16.80
C LEU A 247 8.14 3.53 -16.31
N PRO A 248 7.13 3.66 -17.18
CA PRO A 248 5.84 4.19 -16.78
C PRO A 248 5.11 3.24 -15.82
N VAL A 249 4.22 3.79 -14.99
CA VAL A 249 3.30 3.00 -14.16
C VAL A 249 2.43 2.11 -15.07
N ARG A 250 2.28 0.86 -14.67
CA ARG A 250 1.47 -0.13 -15.38
C ARG A 250 0.16 -0.35 -14.62
N PHE A 251 -0.94 -0.47 -15.37
CA PHE A 251 -2.30 -0.67 -14.83
C PHE A 251 -2.86 -2.02 -15.33
N PRO A 252 -2.63 -3.11 -14.58
CA PRO A 252 -3.09 -4.46 -14.99
C PRO A 252 -4.62 -4.55 -15.03
N GLU A 253 -5.15 -5.14 -16.09
CA GLU A 253 -6.60 -5.38 -16.22
C GLU A 253 -7.10 -6.40 -15.20
N CYS A 254 -6.28 -7.37 -14.80
CA CYS A 254 -6.65 -8.38 -13.81
C CYS A 254 -6.97 -7.82 -12.42
N LEU A 255 -6.53 -6.58 -12.11
CA LEU A 255 -6.87 -5.90 -10.86
C LEU A 255 -8.19 -5.13 -10.93
N VAL A 256 -8.84 -5.10 -12.09
CA VAL A 256 -10.18 -4.51 -12.25
C VAL A 256 -11.22 -5.60 -12.01
N MET A 257 -11.84 -5.56 -10.85
CA MET A 257 -12.87 -6.53 -10.47
C MET A 257 -14.22 -5.80 -10.43
N PRO A 258 -15.18 -6.16 -11.33
CA PRO A 258 -16.51 -5.58 -11.29
C PRO A 258 -17.19 -5.82 -9.94
N ASP A 259 -17.88 -4.79 -9.43
CA ASP A 259 -18.66 -4.84 -8.18
C ASP A 259 -17.85 -5.21 -6.92
N CYS A 260 -16.51 -5.08 -6.99
CA CYS A 260 -15.63 -5.33 -5.88
C CYS A 260 -14.70 -4.14 -5.63
N THR A 261 -14.37 -3.91 -4.36
CA THR A 261 -13.30 -3.00 -3.95
C THR A 261 -12.04 -3.80 -3.67
N VAL A 262 -10.95 -3.46 -4.36
CA VAL A 262 -9.64 -4.08 -4.18
C VAL A 262 -8.74 -3.14 -3.38
N THR A 263 -8.17 -3.64 -2.28
CA THR A 263 -7.27 -2.88 -1.41
C THR A 263 -6.01 -3.69 -1.14
N PRO A 264 -4.83 -3.27 -1.66
CA PRO A 264 -3.56 -3.87 -1.30
C PRO A 264 -3.27 -3.63 0.19
N PHE A 265 -2.75 -4.65 0.90
CA PHE A 265 -2.43 -4.51 2.31
C PHE A 265 -1.04 -5.01 2.72
N ALA A 266 -0.38 -5.84 1.89
CA ALA A 266 1.00 -6.28 2.16
C ALA A 266 1.74 -6.59 0.85
N ILE A 267 3.05 -6.32 0.83
CA ILE A 267 3.97 -6.68 -0.26
C ILE A 267 5.01 -7.64 0.33
N GLN A 268 5.34 -8.71 -0.39
CA GLN A 268 6.43 -9.61 -0.03
C GLN A 268 7.75 -8.87 -0.10
N PRO A 269 8.59 -8.89 0.96
CA PRO A 269 9.87 -8.19 0.97
C PRO A 269 10.79 -8.68 -0.15
N GLY A 270 11.34 -7.74 -0.91
CA GLY A 270 12.03 -8.02 -2.17
C GLY A 270 13.53 -8.18 -2.09
N GLN A 271 14.12 -8.55 -0.94
CA GLN A 271 15.59 -8.64 -0.80
C GLN A 271 16.27 -9.59 -1.80
N ALA A 272 15.62 -10.70 -2.13
CA ALA A 272 16.10 -11.69 -3.10
C ALA A 272 15.25 -11.76 -4.37
N LEU A 273 14.18 -10.95 -4.46
CA LEU A 273 13.22 -10.95 -5.55
C LEU A 273 13.33 -9.67 -6.36
N THR A 274 13.05 -9.76 -7.65
CA THR A 274 12.80 -8.55 -8.45
C THR A 274 11.41 -7.98 -8.12
N PRO A 275 11.17 -6.67 -8.32
CA PRO A 275 9.89 -6.07 -8.05
C PRO A 275 8.70 -6.79 -8.69
N GLU A 276 8.91 -7.32 -9.91
CA GLU A 276 7.89 -8.04 -10.68
C GLU A 276 7.51 -9.39 -10.06
N ARG A 277 8.40 -10.00 -9.28
CA ARG A 277 8.18 -11.30 -8.63
C ARG A 277 7.66 -11.19 -7.20
N CYS A 278 7.69 -10.01 -6.60
CA CYS A 278 7.15 -9.79 -5.25
C CYS A 278 5.64 -10.03 -5.23
N ALA A 279 5.19 -10.88 -4.31
CA ALA A 279 3.77 -11.12 -4.12
C ALA A 279 3.10 -9.95 -3.38
N VAL A 280 1.92 -9.58 -3.85
CA VAL A 280 1.07 -8.55 -3.24
C VAL A 280 -0.17 -9.23 -2.69
N ALA A 281 -0.46 -9.02 -1.41
CA ALA A 281 -1.70 -9.44 -0.79
C ALA A 281 -2.75 -8.33 -0.94
N LEU A 282 -3.92 -8.73 -1.40
CA LEU A 282 -5.06 -7.88 -1.68
C LEU A 282 -6.24 -8.33 -0.82
N ARG A 283 -6.91 -7.38 -0.19
CA ARG A 283 -8.25 -7.55 0.33
C ARG A 283 -9.22 -7.22 -0.79
N VAL A 284 -10.16 -8.12 -1.03
CA VAL A 284 -11.23 -7.92 -2.00
C VAL A 284 -12.54 -7.93 -1.24
N ASP A 285 -13.29 -6.82 -1.34
CA ASP A 285 -14.60 -6.65 -0.72
C ASP A 285 -15.65 -6.68 -1.82
N GLY A 286 -16.57 -7.64 -1.77
CA GLY A 286 -17.69 -7.80 -2.69
C GLY A 286 -19.00 -8.04 -1.94
N ALA A 287 -20.08 -8.23 -2.67
CA ALA A 287 -21.43 -8.42 -2.14
C ALA A 287 -21.55 -9.61 -1.16
N LEU A 288 -20.70 -10.62 -1.29
CA LEU A 288 -20.71 -11.84 -0.46
C LEU A 288 -19.74 -11.78 0.73
N GLY A 289 -19.07 -10.65 0.94
CA GLY A 289 -18.10 -10.44 2.01
C GLY A 289 -16.69 -10.13 1.51
N SER A 290 -15.72 -10.29 2.42
CA SER A 290 -14.31 -10.00 2.15
C SER A 290 -13.51 -11.29 2.01
N TRP A 291 -12.56 -11.32 1.08
CA TRP A 291 -11.60 -12.43 0.93
C TRP A 291 -10.20 -11.92 0.62
N VAL A 292 -9.25 -12.82 0.66
CA VAL A 292 -7.85 -12.55 0.34
C VAL A 292 -7.61 -12.87 -1.14
N ALA A 293 -6.79 -12.07 -1.79
CA ALA A 293 -6.27 -12.41 -3.09
C ALA A 293 -4.75 -12.15 -3.13
N VAL A 294 -4.05 -12.87 -3.98
CA VAL A 294 -2.60 -12.72 -4.17
C VAL A 294 -2.33 -12.48 -5.64
N TRP A 295 -1.48 -11.51 -5.90
CA TRP A 295 -1.06 -11.15 -7.24
C TRP A 295 0.42 -10.82 -7.28
N ARG A 296 1.09 -11.08 -8.41
CA ARG A 296 2.45 -10.63 -8.71
C ARG A 296 2.46 -9.78 -9.97
N PRO A 297 3.25 -8.71 -10.05
CA PRO A 297 3.34 -7.87 -11.26
C PRO A 297 3.71 -8.64 -12.54
N ALA A 298 4.47 -9.74 -12.42
CA ALA A 298 4.79 -10.62 -13.56
C ALA A 298 3.61 -11.49 -14.02
N GLU A 299 2.60 -11.68 -13.17
CA GLU A 299 1.45 -12.54 -13.46
C GLU A 299 0.28 -11.75 -14.06
N ARG A 300 -0.46 -12.38 -14.95
CA ARG A 300 -1.66 -11.78 -15.58
C ARG A 300 -2.96 -12.10 -14.84
N GLU A 301 -2.88 -12.95 -13.83
CA GLU A 301 -4.02 -13.46 -13.08
C GLU A 301 -3.88 -13.12 -11.60
N VAL A 302 -5.02 -12.97 -10.94
CA VAL A 302 -5.14 -12.82 -9.50
C VAL A 302 -5.59 -14.14 -8.92
N ARG A 303 -4.87 -14.65 -7.93
CA ARG A 303 -5.26 -15.87 -7.22
C ARG A 303 -6.13 -15.51 -6.04
N HIS A 304 -7.38 -15.97 -6.04
CA HIS A 304 -8.31 -15.78 -4.94
C HIS A 304 -8.17 -16.88 -3.91
N LEU A 305 -8.15 -16.50 -2.63
CA LEU A 305 -8.03 -17.40 -1.48
C LEU A 305 -9.17 -17.10 -0.50
N PRO A 306 -9.76 -18.12 0.14
CA PRO A 306 -10.75 -17.88 1.17
C PRO A 306 -10.11 -17.13 2.33
N ALA A 307 -10.83 -16.15 2.89
CA ALA A 307 -10.38 -15.51 4.11
C ALA A 307 -10.42 -16.53 5.27
N PRO A 308 -9.38 -16.57 6.12
CA PRO A 308 -9.44 -17.36 7.34
C PRO A 308 -10.57 -16.89 8.26
N GLU A 309 -11.17 -17.80 9.02
CA GLU A 309 -12.19 -17.45 9.99
C GLU A 309 -11.62 -16.44 11.01
N GLY A 310 -12.38 -15.37 11.28
CA GLY A 310 -11.96 -14.31 12.20
C GLY A 310 -10.79 -13.45 11.70
N TRP A 311 -10.45 -13.49 10.43
CA TRP A 311 -9.40 -12.62 9.89
C TRP A 311 -9.67 -11.16 10.21
N LEU A 312 -8.67 -10.49 10.78
CA LEU A 312 -8.71 -9.04 10.99
C LEU A 312 -8.49 -8.35 9.65
N ALA A 313 -9.58 -8.18 8.91
CA ALA A 313 -9.59 -7.87 7.49
C ALA A 313 -8.73 -6.66 7.14
N GLY A 314 -7.80 -6.83 6.19
CA GLY A 314 -6.84 -5.81 5.79
C GLY A 314 -5.55 -5.80 6.61
N ALA A 315 -5.42 -6.65 7.64
CA ALA A 315 -4.16 -6.86 8.34
C ALA A 315 -3.47 -8.13 7.84
N GLY A 316 -2.17 -8.05 7.64
CA GLY A 316 -1.34 -9.17 7.22
C GLY A 316 0.08 -8.74 6.90
N LEU A 317 0.97 -9.71 6.84
CA LEU A 317 2.38 -9.51 6.56
C LEU A 317 2.93 -10.67 5.74
N TRP A 318 3.74 -10.37 4.75
CA TRP A 318 4.54 -11.36 4.06
C TRP A 318 5.88 -11.57 4.78
N THR A 319 6.28 -12.83 4.93
CA THR A 319 7.67 -13.16 5.23
C THR A 319 8.53 -13.13 3.96
N ALA A 320 9.83 -13.02 4.12
CA ALA A 320 10.77 -13.11 3.00
C ALA A 320 10.66 -14.45 2.24
N ASP A 321 10.32 -15.52 2.97
CA ASP A 321 10.17 -16.88 2.41
C ASP A 321 8.84 -17.11 1.68
N GLY A 322 8.02 -16.08 1.50
CA GLY A 322 6.77 -16.18 0.74
C GLY A 322 5.58 -16.77 1.52
N GLU A 323 5.63 -16.74 2.87
CA GLU A 323 4.48 -17.05 3.72
C GLU A 323 3.70 -15.77 4.02
N LEU A 324 2.41 -15.75 3.70
CA LEU A 324 1.49 -14.69 4.11
C LEU A 324 0.89 -15.04 5.47
N ARG A 325 1.15 -14.19 6.46
CA ARG A 325 0.63 -14.28 7.83
C ARG A 325 -0.55 -13.36 8.02
N LEU A 326 -1.69 -13.91 8.40
CA LEU A 326 -2.95 -13.20 8.58
C LEU A 326 -3.40 -13.32 10.03
N PRO A 327 -3.43 -12.23 10.81
CA PRO A 327 -3.94 -12.26 12.18
C PRO A 327 -5.43 -12.56 12.20
N CYS A 328 -5.84 -13.49 13.05
CA CYS A 328 -7.21 -13.96 13.19
C CYS A 328 -7.65 -13.95 14.65
N SER A 329 -8.91 -13.64 14.91
CA SER A 329 -9.50 -13.66 16.24
C SER A 329 -10.90 -14.23 16.19
N THR A 330 -11.11 -15.33 16.93
CA THR A 330 -12.43 -15.94 17.14
C THR A 330 -12.66 -16.14 18.62
N PRO A 331 -13.89 -16.43 19.07
CA PRO A 331 -14.14 -16.75 20.49
C PRO A 331 -13.34 -17.95 20.99
N GLN A 332 -13.04 -18.92 20.11
CA GLN A 332 -12.28 -20.12 20.45
C GLN A 332 -10.77 -19.91 20.35
N LEU A 333 -10.34 -19.00 19.50
CA LEU A 333 -8.94 -18.63 19.28
C LEU A 333 -8.83 -17.09 19.30
N PRO A 334 -8.75 -16.47 20.49
CA PRO A 334 -8.73 -15.01 20.61
C PRO A 334 -7.52 -14.33 19.93
N CYS A 335 -6.41 -15.07 19.82
CA CYS A 335 -5.20 -14.61 19.12
C CYS A 335 -4.65 -15.76 18.28
N GLY A 336 -4.68 -15.63 16.98
CA GLY A 336 -4.17 -16.62 16.05
C GLY A 336 -3.56 -15.96 14.80
N VAL A 337 -2.72 -16.72 14.11
CA VAL A 337 -2.15 -16.33 12.83
C VAL A 337 -2.36 -17.46 11.82
N ALA A 338 -3.20 -17.21 10.84
CA ALA A 338 -3.30 -18.11 9.70
C ALA A 338 -2.10 -17.89 8.77
N ARG A 339 -1.54 -18.98 8.27
CA ARG A 339 -0.37 -18.99 7.40
C ARG A 339 -0.76 -19.53 6.04
N LEU A 340 -0.52 -18.74 5.01
CA LEU A 340 -0.82 -19.10 3.63
C LEU A 340 0.50 -19.09 2.85
N THR A 341 0.91 -20.27 2.39
CA THR A 341 2.03 -20.39 1.44
C THR A 341 1.48 -20.30 0.02
N THR A 342 2.01 -19.38 -0.76
CA THR A 342 1.74 -19.36 -2.20
C THR A 342 2.86 -20.12 -2.89
N PRO A 343 2.54 -21.07 -3.79
CA PRO A 343 3.57 -21.67 -4.64
C PRO A 343 4.38 -20.58 -5.31
N GLU A 344 5.70 -20.78 -5.39
CA GLU A 344 6.53 -19.95 -6.27
C GLU A 344 5.92 -19.96 -7.67
N ALA A 345 6.00 -18.82 -8.37
CA ALA A 345 5.66 -18.81 -9.78
C ALA A 345 6.47 -19.93 -10.45
N ASP A 346 5.78 -20.88 -11.10
CA ASP A 346 6.45 -21.87 -11.92
C ASP A 346 7.42 -21.10 -12.83
N ASP A 347 8.71 -21.28 -12.60
CA ASP A 347 9.70 -20.95 -13.60
C ASP A 347 9.37 -21.83 -14.79
N GLY A 348 8.58 -21.30 -15.73
CA GLY A 348 8.29 -21.95 -16.98
C GLY A 348 9.61 -22.39 -17.56
N GLY A 349 9.94 -23.65 -17.33
CA GLY A 349 11.17 -24.26 -17.74
C GLY A 349 11.43 -23.86 -19.17
N ALA A 350 12.55 -23.18 -19.40
CA ALA A 350 13.12 -23.13 -20.73
C ALA A 350 13.14 -24.59 -21.20
N ALA A 351 12.24 -24.94 -22.11
CA ALA A 351 12.25 -26.23 -22.77
C ALA A 351 13.66 -26.37 -23.34
N ASP A 352 14.44 -27.22 -22.67
CA ASP A 352 15.75 -27.66 -23.13
C ASP A 352 15.53 -28.28 -24.53
N GLY A 353 15.89 -27.50 -25.54
CA GLY A 353 15.90 -27.92 -26.95
C GLY A 353 17.03 -28.91 -27.24
N SER A 354 16.96 -30.10 -26.66
CA SER A 354 17.84 -31.22 -26.98
C SER A 354 17.03 -32.47 -27.31
N ASP A 355 16.38 -32.44 -28.49
CA ASP A 355 16.04 -33.66 -29.24
C ASP A 355 15.71 -33.28 -30.69
N VAL A 356 16.74 -32.91 -31.46
CA VAL A 356 16.74 -33.00 -32.93
C VAL A 356 18.08 -33.61 -33.36
N LYS A 357 18.16 -34.91 -33.17
CA LYS A 357 19.05 -35.75 -33.97
C LYS A 357 18.23 -36.92 -34.50
N ASP A 358 18.39 -37.13 -35.80
CA ASP A 358 17.90 -38.19 -36.64
C ASP A 358 16.56 -37.95 -37.35
N MET A 359 16.66 -37.27 -38.49
CA MET A 359 16.08 -37.73 -39.75
C MET A 359 16.67 -36.91 -40.93
N ARG A 360 17.91 -37.21 -41.28
CA ARG A 360 18.41 -37.01 -42.65
C ARG A 360 18.16 -38.34 -43.37
N ASP A 361 17.35 -38.26 -44.37
CA ASP A 361 17.43 -38.94 -45.69
C ASP A 361 16.05 -39.16 -46.28
N ALA A 362 15.66 -38.36 -47.27
CA ALA A 362 15.04 -38.84 -48.45
C ALA A 362 14.67 -37.72 -49.46
N ARG A 363 15.53 -37.66 -50.51
CA ARG A 363 15.17 -37.42 -51.92
C ARG A 363 14.83 -36.01 -52.41
N ASN A 364 15.83 -35.42 -52.89
CA ASN A 364 16.19 -34.94 -54.25
C ASN A 364 15.14 -35.27 -55.32
N ALA A 365 14.58 -34.25 -56.00
CA ALA A 365 14.38 -34.16 -57.45
C ALA A 365 13.53 -32.95 -57.85
N GLY A 366 14.07 -32.07 -58.67
CA GLY A 366 13.45 -31.62 -59.89
C GLY A 366 13.18 -30.14 -60.10
N ALA A 367 14.09 -29.49 -60.87
CA ALA A 367 13.87 -28.56 -62.01
C ALA A 367 13.23 -27.19 -61.78
N ALA A 368 13.96 -26.08 -61.88
CA ALA A 368 14.29 -25.27 -63.09
C ALA A 368 13.13 -24.41 -63.65
N GLY A 369 13.42 -23.08 -63.82
CA GLY A 369 12.72 -22.13 -64.68
C GLY A 369 12.41 -20.83 -63.98
N ASP A 370 13.10 -19.83 -64.18
CA ASP A 370 13.55 -18.86 -65.17
C ASP A 370 12.86 -17.49 -65.00
N ALA A 371 13.66 -16.48 -64.86
CA ALA A 371 13.65 -15.10 -65.35
C ALA A 371 12.43 -14.13 -65.11
N GLY A 372 12.76 -12.93 -64.66
CA GLY A 372 12.09 -11.74 -65.15
C GLY A 372 12.03 -10.53 -64.22
N HIS A 373 13.09 -9.72 -64.16
CA HIS A 373 13.01 -8.30 -63.82
C HIS A 373 12.59 -7.49 -65.09
N PRO A 374 11.94 -6.34 -64.98
CA PRO A 374 12.55 -5.05 -64.60
C PRO A 374 11.62 -3.98 -63.98
N THR A 375 12.24 -3.05 -63.27
CA THR A 375 11.83 -1.66 -62.97
C THR A 375 12.05 -0.77 -64.21
N PRO A 376 11.69 0.57 -64.29
CA PRO A 376 11.01 1.53 -63.42
C PRO A 376 10.00 2.45 -64.18
N GLY A 377 9.34 3.36 -63.45
CA GLY A 377 8.59 4.43 -64.10
C GLY A 377 8.02 5.52 -63.16
N ARG A 378 8.46 6.70 -63.36
CA ARG A 378 8.41 7.99 -62.72
C ARG A 378 7.19 8.82 -63.17
N ALA A 379 6.77 9.74 -62.28
CA ALA A 379 6.17 11.07 -62.51
C ALA A 379 4.62 11.25 -62.59
N GLY A 380 4.18 12.28 -61.86
CA GLY A 380 3.07 13.13 -62.22
C GLY A 380 2.22 13.67 -61.07
N HIS A 381 2.51 14.85 -60.56
CA HIS A 381 1.52 15.77 -59.95
C HIS A 381 0.64 16.35 -61.04
N PRO A 382 -0.62 16.80 -60.74
CA PRO A 382 -0.80 18.17 -60.27
C PRO A 382 -1.92 18.39 -59.23
N GLU A 383 -1.90 19.59 -58.69
CA GLU A 383 -2.81 20.30 -57.80
C GLU A 383 -4.26 20.37 -58.29
N GLU A 384 -5.21 20.41 -57.34
CA GLU A 384 -6.23 21.47 -57.29
C GLU A 384 -7.09 21.45 -56.01
N THR A 385 -7.29 22.60 -55.53
CA THR A 385 -8.10 23.22 -54.49
C THR A 385 -9.50 22.66 -54.22
N GLY A 386 -9.90 22.67 -52.94
CA GLY A 386 -11.29 22.53 -52.51
C GLY A 386 -11.44 22.75 -51.00
N GLU A 387 -11.74 23.97 -50.56
CA GLU A 387 -12.26 24.33 -49.25
C GLU A 387 -13.51 23.50 -48.93
N ASN A 388 -13.55 22.90 -47.73
CA ASN A 388 -14.80 22.79 -46.98
C ASN A 388 -14.53 22.60 -45.48
N ASP A 389 -15.07 23.52 -44.77
CA ASP A 389 -15.28 23.68 -43.35
C ASP A 389 -15.91 22.41 -42.70
N VAL A 390 -15.22 21.77 -41.76
CA VAL A 390 -15.79 20.79 -40.82
C VAL A 390 -15.13 20.95 -39.47
N THR A 391 -15.90 21.40 -38.52
CA THR A 391 -15.77 21.38 -37.05
C THR A 391 -14.71 20.46 -36.47
N ASP A 392 -13.74 21.11 -35.83
CA ASP A 392 -12.66 20.58 -35.03
C ASP A 392 -13.21 19.90 -33.75
N THR A 393 -13.31 18.57 -33.78
CA THR A 393 -13.38 17.74 -32.57
C THR A 393 -11.96 17.26 -32.29
N SER A 394 -11.18 18.10 -31.63
CA SER A 394 -9.86 17.79 -31.15
C SER A 394 -9.94 16.63 -30.17
N VAL A 395 -9.69 15.41 -30.63
CA VAL A 395 -9.33 14.27 -29.81
C VAL A 395 -7.93 14.55 -29.25
N ALA A 396 -7.88 14.92 -27.97
CA ALA A 396 -6.61 15.14 -27.27
C ALA A 396 -5.74 13.89 -27.37
N ALA A 397 -4.55 14.03 -27.94
CA ALA A 397 -3.55 12.97 -27.99
C ALA A 397 -3.23 12.46 -26.57
N PRO A 398 -3.03 11.14 -26.35
CA PRO A 398 -2.70 10.60 -25.06
C PRO A 398 -1.40 11.24 -24.55
N ARG A 399 -1.49 11.97 -23.44
CA ARG A 399 -0.34 12.60 -22.78
C ARG A 399 0.60 11.52 -22.27
N ARG A 400 1.89 11.63 -22.59
CA ARG A 400 2.91 10.66 -22.14
C ARG A 400 2.99 10.65 -20.61
N PRO A 401 3.03 9.46 -19.97
CA PRO A 401 3.26 9.33 -18.54
C PRO A 401 4.61 9.93 -18.12
N VAL A 402 4.67 10.59 -16.97
CA VAL A 402 5.92 11.10 -16.41
C VAL A 402 6.66 9.95 -15.73
N PRO A 403 7.94 9.71 -16.03
CA PRO A 403 8.72 8.66 -15.39
C PRO A 403 8.90 8.90 -13.90
N LEU A 404 8.94 7.83 -13.09
CA LEU A 404 9.24 7.87 -11.64
C LEU A 404 10.64 8.42 -11.31
N GLN A 405 11.49 8.64 -12.29
CA GLN A 405 12.86 9.14 -12.15
C GLN A 405 13.00 10.62 -11.77
N GLU A 406 11.97 11.41 -11.87
CA GLU A 406 12.04 12.83 -11.45
C GLU A 406 12.00 13.00 -9.93
N ALA A 407 11.75 11.92 -9.18
CA ALA A 407 11.88 11.90 -7.74
C ALA A 407 13.37 11.79 -7.30
N PRO A 408 13.82 12.48 -6.25
CA PRO A 408 15.23 12.47 -5.79
C PRO A 408 15.73 11.10 -5.30
N LEU A 409 14.89 10.08 -5.31
CA LEU A 409 15.18 8.68 -4.99
C LEU A 409 16.19 8.01 -5.94
N ALA A 410 16.43 8.57 -7.12
CA ALA A 410 17.45 8.07 -8.06
C ALA A 410 18.89 8.02 -7.46
N ARG A 411 19.12 8.67 -6.32
CA ARG A 411 20.40 8.66 -5.58
C ARG A 411 20.49 7.57 -4.50
N LEU A 412 19.39 6.87 -4.18
CA LEU A 412 19.38 5.85 -3.11
C LEU A 412 19.74 4.44 -3.58
N VAL A 413 19.70 4.19 -4.89
CA VAL A 413 19.94 2.84 -5.47
C VAL A 413 21.41 2.58 -5.83
N THR A 414 22.29 3.55 -5.63
CA THR A 414 23.72 3.46 -6.06
C THR A 414 24.73 3.39 -4.91
N ASN A 415 24.35 2.88 -3.73
CA ASN A 415 25.34 2.55 -2.67
C ASN A 415 25.06 1.19 -2.07
#